data_360d0e58b959bcba5240d7ca2dfe16be
#
_entry.id   360d0e58b959bcba5240d7ca2dfe16be
#
_cell.length_a   1.000
_cell.length_b   1.000
_cell.length_c   1.000
_cell.angle_alpha   90.00
_cell.angle_beta   90.00
_cell.angle_gamma   90.00
#
_symmetry.space_group_name_H-M   'P 1'
#
loop_
_entity.id
_entity.type
_entity.pdbx_description
1 polymer ?
#
loop_
_entity_poly.entity_id
_entity_poly.type
_entity_poly.pdbx_seq_one_letter_code
_entity_poly.pdbx_strand_id
1 'polypeptide(L)'
;VYTPARKIHLYHCDHRGLPLALVSTEGATEWCAEYDEWGNLLNEENPHQLQQLIRLPGQQYDEESGLYYNRHRYYDPLQGRYITQDPIGLEGGWNQYVYASIHPTYSIDPLGLIDKPAPVFNRELNSDAYYLAVNNCYSYALNRYGNPGSRIFGGGGLQPGELSGKEFSKLTCSSIFEASKNDGAKDLDNGSCPSGYHKAQLFIRPHNFIGMGGDYHWYRQDANGEWSDKQGVGAIRFRGKDPLPPIDYPEKCGTICLPN
;
A
#
# COMPACT_ATOMS: atom_id res chain seq x y z
N VAL A 1 -45.60 -3.38 -22.85
CA VAL A 1 -44.39 -3.68 -22.06
C VAL A 1 -44.42 -2.73 -20.89
N TYR A 2 -44.65 -3.21 -19.67
CA TYR A 2 -44.56 -2.41 -18.45
C TYR A 2 -43.09 -2.11 -18.14
N THR A 3 -42.68 -0.87 -18.24
CA THR A 3 -41.36 -0.43 -17.78
C THR A 3 -41.57 0.13 -16.39
N PRO A 4 -41.10 -0.51 -15.32
CA PRO A 4 -41.23 0.03 -13.97
C PRO A 4 -40.53 1.40 -13.89
N ALA A 5 -41.12 2.32 -13.14
CA ALA A 5 -40.53 3.63 -12.88
C ALA A 5 -39.15 3.42 -12.24
N ARG A 6 -38.10 3.95 -12.84
CA ARG A 6 -36.74 3.92 -12.28
C ARG A 6 -36.74 4.79 -11.04
N LYS A 7 -36.42 4.19 -9.89
CA LYS A 7 -36.12 4.92 -8.66
C LYS A 7 -34.63 5.23 -8.59
N ILE A 8 -34.29 6.42 -8.14
CA ILE A 8 -32.91 6.83 -7.89
C ILE A 8 -32.68 6.79 -6.38
N HIS A 9 -31.59 6.14 -5.98
CA HIS A 9 -31.15 6.12 -4.60
C HIS A 9 -29.73 6.67 -4.51
N LEU A 10 -29.46 7.40 -3.45
CA LEU A 10 -28.13 7.88 -3.10
C LEU A 10 -27.49 6.92 -2.13
N TYR A 11 -26.25 6.53 -2.39
CA TYR A 11 -25.45 5.73 -1.49
C TYR A 11 -24.90 6.59 -0.36
N HIS A 12 -25.16 6.17 0.87
CA HIS A 12 -24.41 6.61 2.04
C HIS A 12 -23.42 5.51 2.40
N CYS A 13 -22.12 5.82 2.37
CA CYS A 13 -21.04 4.86 2.57
C CYS A 13 -20.17 5.26 3.76
N ASP A 14 -19.45 4.29 4.32
CA ASP A 14 -18.36 4.57 5.25
C ASP A 14 -17.14 5.21 4.53
N HIS A 15 -16.09 5.50 5.29
CA HIS A 15 -14.86 6.11 4.77
C HIS A 15 -14.09 5.23 3.77
N ARG A 16 -14.37 3.92 3.69
CA ARG A 16 -13.79 2.98 2.74
C ARG A 16 -14.62 2.86 1.46
N GLY A 17 -15.84 3.38 1.44
CA GLY A 17 -16.79 3.23 0.35
C GLY A 17 -17.73 2.02 0.48
N LEU A 18 -17.81 1.38 1.67
CA LEU A 18 -18.79 0.33 1.95
C LEU A 18 -20.18 0.95 2.14
N PRO A 19 -21.21 0.53 1.36
CA PRO A 19 -22.55 1.06 1.49
C PRO A 19 -23.19 0.74 2.85
N LEU A 20 -23.62 1.78 3.56
CA LEU A 20 -24.33 1.67 4.84
C LEU A 20 -25.82 1.94 4.70
N ALA A 21 -26.23 2.77 3.72
CA ALA A 21 -27.63 3.04 3.44
C ALA A 21 -27.88 3.42 1.99
N LEU A 22 -29.11 3.19 1.53
CA LEU A 22 -29.69 3.74 0.32
C LEU A 22 -30.78 4.74 0.71
N VAL A 23 -30.62 5.97 0.28
CA VAL A 23 -31.52 7.07 0.60
C VAL A 23 -32.26 7.51 -0.66
N SER A 24 -33.58 7.66 -0.58
CA SER A 24 -34.39 8.15 -1.69
C SER A 24 -34.12 9.64 -1.96
N THR A 25 -34.62 10.14 -3.08
CA THR A 25 -34.55 11.58 -3.43
C THR A 25 -35.33 12.47 -2.48
N GLU A 26 -36.26 11.91 -1.74
CA GLU A 26 -37.06 12.57 -0.70
C GLU A 26 -36.39 12.54 0.69
N GLY A 27 -35.22 11.89 0.81
CA GLY A 27 -34.47 11.80 2.05
C GLY A 27 -34.88 10.63 2.96
N ALA A 28 -35.70 9.70 2.50
CA ALA A 28 -36.08 8.51 3.26
C ALA A 28 -35.03 7.41 3.10
N THR A 29 -34.63 6.75 4.19
CA THR A 29 -33.81 5.55 4.15
C THR A 29 -34.67 4.37 3.69
N GLU A 30 -34.35 3.80 2.54
CA GLU A 30 -35.07 2.66 1.95
C GLU A 30 -34.37 1.32 2.13
N TRP A 31 -33.08 1.36 2.49
CA TRP A 31 -32.28 0.21 2.87
C TRP A 31 -31.13 0.69 3.78
N CYS A 32 -30.77 -0.09 4.79
CA CYS A 32 -29.56 0.11 5.56
C CYS A 32 -28.99 -1.21 6.08
N ALA A 33 -27.68 -1.20 6.36
CA ALA A 33 -26.96 -2.37 6.84
C ALA A 33 -25.84 -2.00 7.82
N GLU A 34 -25.54 -2.94 8.70
CA GLU A 34 -24.42 -2.91 9.63
C GLU A 34 -23.43 -4.02 9.28
N TYR A 35 -22.15 -3.70 9.35
CA TYR A 35 -21.07 -4.63 9.01
C TYR A 35 -20.01 -4.65 10.11
N ASP A 36 -19.29 -5.77 10.21
CA ASP A 36 -18.05 -5.80 10.94
C ASP A 36 -16.90 -5.17 10.12
N GLU A 37 -15.71 -5.15 10.71
CA GLU A 37 -14.52 -4.58 10.08
C GLU A 37 -14.09 -5.30 8.79
N TRP A 38 -14.44 -6.57 8.62
CA TRP A 38 -14.14 -7.38 7.44
C TRP A 38 -15.19 -7.27 6.34
N GLY A 39 -16.23 -6.46 6.57
CA GLY A 39 -17.35 -6.29 5.64
C GLY A 39 -18.39 -7.41 5.70
N ASN A 40 -18.35 -8.27 6.74
CA ASN A 40 -19.38 -9.26 6.97
C ASN A 40 -20.66 -8.58 7.43
N LEU A 41 -21.79 -8.90 6.78
CA LEU A 41 -23.10 -8.33 7.08
C LEU A 41 -23.61 -8.85 8.43
N LEU A 42 -23.78 -7.94 9.38
CA LEU A 42 -24.28 -8.25 10.73
C LEU A 42 -25.78 -8.06 10.85
N ASN A 43 -26.31 -7.00 10.22
CA ASN A 43 -27.74 -6.65 10.25
C ASN A 43 -28.13 -5.94 8.95
N GLU A 44 -29.38 -6.13 8.51
CA GLU A 44 -29.94 -5.49 7.33
C GLU A 44 -31.41 -5.13 7.58
N GLU A 45 -31.75 -3.88 7.28
CA GLU A 45 -33.13 -3.41 7.18
C GLU A 45 -33.44 -3.12 5.71
N ASN A 46 -34.34 -3.92 5.12
CA ASN A 46 -34.66 -3.85 3.69
C ASN A 46 -36.18 -4.01 3.47
N PRO A 47 -36.99 -3.03 3.94
CA PRO A 47 -38.45 -3.12 3.87
C PRO A 47 -39.01 -3.16 2.44
N HIS A 48 -38.21 -2.69 1.46
CA HIS A 48 -38.62 -2.62 0.06
C HIS A 48 -38.00 -3.72 -0.80
N GLN A 49 -37.30 -4.68 -0.19
CA GLN A 49 -36.62 -5.79 -0.88
C GLN A 49 -35.72 -5.31 -2.04
N LEU A 50 -34.97 -4.23 -1.81
CA LEU A 50 -34.02 -3.71 -2.76
C LEU A 50 -32.86 -4.70 -2.91
N GLN A 51 -32.47 -4.97 -4.16
CA GLN A 51 -31.29 -5.79 -4.43
C GLN A 51 -30.03 -4.95 -4.29
N GLN A 52 -29.38 -5.04 -3.13
CA GLN A 52 -28.14 -4.33 -2.83
C GLN A 52 -27.00 -5.34 -2.67
N LEU A 53 -26.21 -5.49 -3.74
CA LEU A 53 -25.14 -6.47 -3.82
C LEU A 53 -23.75 -5.87 -3.65
N ILE A 54 -23.59 -4.54 -3.73
CA ILE A 54 -22.29 -3.87 -3.60
C ILE A 54 -21.79 -4.02 -2.17
N ARG A 55 -20.50 -4.33 -2.05
CA ARG A 55 -19.77 -4.47 -0.78
C ARG A 55 -18.63 -3.46 -0.73
N LEU A 56 -17.49 -3.80 -0.18
CA LEU A 56 -16.29 -2.97 -0.23
C LEU A 56 -15.88 -2.69 -1.68
N PRO A 57 -15.13 -1.61 -1.97
CA PRO A 57 -14.74 -1.25 -3.34
C PRO A 57 -14.16 -2.44 -4.12
N GLY A 58 -14.74 -2.70 -5.28
CA GLY A 58 -14.40 -3.85 -6.13
C GLY A 58 -15.20 -5.11 -5.84
N GLN A 59 -15.95 -5.18 -4.74
CA GLN A 59 -16.67 -6.37 -4.30
C GLN A 59 -18.17 -6.32 -4.64
N GLN A 60 -18.69 -7.47 -5.04
CA GLN A 60 -20.10 -7.72 -5.22
C GLN A 60 -20.51 -9.03 -4.53
N TYR A 61 -21.57 -9.00 -3.75
CA TYR A 61 -22.11 -10.20 -3.12
C TYR A 61 -22.66 -11.15 -4.17
N ASP A 62 -22.24 -12.39 -4.11
CA ASP A 62 -22.72 -13.50 -4.92
C ASP A 62 -23.70 -14.31 -4.07
N GLU A 63 -25.00 -14.22 -4.41
CA GLU A 63 -26.08 -14.85 -3.67
C GLU A 63 -26.05 -16.39 -3.75
N GLU A 64 -25.41 -16.97 -4.79
CA GLU A 64 -25.33 -18.43 -4.96
C GLU A 64 -24.27 -19.04 -4.04
N SER A 65 -23.13 -18.39 -3.91
CA SER A 65 -22.00 -18.92 -3.12
C SER A 65 -21.92 -18.36 -1.68
N GLY A 66 -22.58 -17.21 -1.42
CA GLY A 66 -22.45 -16.47 -0.16
C GLY A 66 -21.11 -15.73 -0.01
N LEU A 67 -20.30 -15.70 -1.07
CA LEU A 67 -19.00 -15.04 -1.11
C LEU A 67 -19.12 -13.67 -1.76
N TYR A 68 -18.01 -12.88 -1.71
CA TYR A 68 -17.93 -11.60 -2.42
C TYR A 68 -17.02 -11.74 -3.62
N TYR A 69 -17.59 -11.64 -4.83
CA TYR A 69 -16.81 -11.58 -6.06
C TYR A 69 -16.01 -10.29 -6.12
N ASN A 70 -14.69 -10.40 -6.21
CA ASN A 70 -13.76 -9.28 -6.24
C ASN A 70 -12.82 -9.40 -7.45
N ARG A 71 -13.38 -9.25 -8.65
CA ARG A 71 -12.71 -9.30 -9.98
C ARG A 71 -11.87 -10.57 -10.21
N HIS A 72 -10.70 -10.66 -9.60
CA HIS A 72 -9.76 -11.77 -9.83
C HIS A 72 -9.87 -12.88 -8.80
N ARG A 73 -10.57 -12.62 -7.69
CA ARG A 73 -10.73 -13.59 -6.59
C ARG A 73 -12.13 -13.54 -5.97
N TYR A 74 -12.47 -14.57 -5.23
CA TYR A 74 -13.62 -14.58 -4.32
C TYR A 74 -13.14 -14.38 -2.88
N TYR A 75 -13.79 -13.48 -2.19
CA TYR A 75 -13.52 -13.13 -0.80
C TYR A 75 -14.57 -13.75 0.12
N ASP A 76 -14.13 -14.38 1.19
CA ASP A 76 -14.97 -14.92 2.26
C ASP A 76 -15.01 -13.94 3.43
N PRO A 77 -16.11 -13.20 3.64
CA PRO A 77 -16.19 -12.21 4.72
C PRO A 77 -16.20 -12.84 6.11
N LEU A 78 -16.67 -14.10 6.25
CA LEU A 78 -16.67 -14.82 7.52
C LEU A 78 -15.27 -15.20 7.98
N GLN A 79 -14.37 -15.47 7.04
CA GLN A 79 -12.98 -15.80 7.32
C GLN A 79 -12.04 -14.60 7.18
N GLY A 80 -12.51 -13.47 6.65
CA GLY A 80 -11.71 -12.27 6.41
C GLY A 80 -10.58 -12.47 5.39
N ARG A 81 -10.75 -13.38 4.41
CA ARG A 81 -9.70 -13.76 3.46
C ARG A 81 -10.25 -14.16 2.09
N TYR A 82 -9.36 -14.19 1.10
CA TYR A 82 -9.66 -14.81 -0.18
C TYR A 82 -9.67 -16.35 -0.08
N ILE A 83 -10.51 -17.01 -0.91
CA ILE A 83 -10.60 -18.48 -0.99
C ILE A 83 -9.58 -19.09 -1.95
N THR A 84 -8.97 -18.27 -2.82
CA THR A 84 -7.94 -18.69 -3.79
C THR A 84 -6.65 -17.92 -3.56
N GLN A 85 -5.54 -18.49 -4.04
CA GLN A 85 -4.25 -17.82 -4.06
C GLN A 85 -4.30 -16.57 -4.93
N ASP A 86 -3.42 -15.61 -4.62
CA ASP A 86 -3.27 -14.41 -5.42
C ASP A 86 -2.75 -14.78 -6.83
N PRO A 87 -3.42 -14.33 -7.92
CA PRO A 87 -2.95 -14.56 -9.28
C PRO A 87 -1.56 -13.99 -9.57
N ILE A 88 -1.14 -12.95 -8.83
CA ILE A 88 0.22 -12.40 -8.93
C ILE A 88 1.22 -13.13 -8.02
N GLY A 89 0.80 -14.18 -7.33
CA GLY A 89 1.65 -15.01 -6.49
C GLY A 89 2.29 -14.26 -5.33
N LEU A 90 3.59 -14.49 -5.11
CA LEU A 90 4.34 -13.86 -4.03
C LEU A 90 4.57 -12.34 -4.22
N GLU A 91 4.29 -11.79 -5.39
CA GLU A 91 4.28 -10.33 -5.60
C GLU A 91 3.21 -9.65 -4.74
N GLY A 92 2.07 -10.32 -4.49
CA GLY A 92 1.05 -9.91 -3.55
C GLY A 92 1.41 -10.08 -2.06
N GLY A 93 2.54 -10.70 -1.76
CA GLY A 93 3.00 -10.98 -0.39
C GLY A 93 3.12 -12.47 -0.07
N TRP A 94 3.68 -12.80 1.12
CA TRP A 94 3.88 -14.19 1.55
C TRP A 94 2.57 -14.95 1.80
N ASN A 95 1.56 -14.26 2.32
CA ASN A 95 0.24 -14.86 2.50
C ASN A 95 -0.64 -14.52 1.30
N GLN A 96 -0.73 -15.44 0.35
CA GLN A 96 -1.46 -15.27 -0.91
C GLN A 96 -2.99 -15.23 -0.75
N TYR A 97 -3.52 -15.44 0.45
CA TYR A 97 -4.96 -15.44 0.73
C TYR A 97 -5.42 -14.20 1.50
N VAL A 98 -4.50 -13.32 1.88
CA VAL A 98 -4.82 -12.16 2.71
C VAL A 98 -5.66 -11.14 1.95
N TYR A 99 -6.61 -10.49 2.64
CA TYR A 99 -7.35 -9.34 2.17
C TYR A 99 -6.80 -8.07 2.83
N ALA A 100 -6.63 -6.99 2.05
CA ALA A 100 -6.31 -5.64 2.51
C ALA A 100 -5.15 -5.58 3.54
N SER A 101 -4.12 -6.42 3.35
CA SER A 101 -2.95 -6.52 4.24
C SER A 101 -3.28 -6.73 5.72
N ILE A 102 -4.40 -7.41 6.04
CA ILE A 102 -4.97 -7.63 7.38
C ILE A 102 -5.36 -6.35 8.14
N HIS A 103 -5.60 -5.26 7.41
CA HIS A 103 -6.03 -3.98 7.97
C HIS A 103 -7.34 -3.50 7.32
N PRO A 104 -8.44 -4.24 7.49
CA PRO A 104 -9.70 -3.99 6.75
C PRO A 104 -10.35 -2.66 7.08
N THR A 105 -9.99 -2.03 8.21
CA THR A 105 -10.57 -0.76 8.63
C THR A 105 -10.09 0.45 7.85
N TYR A 106 -8.93 0.38 7.19
CA TYR A 106 -8.37 1.50 6.43
C TYR A 106 -7.72 1.09 5.09
N SER A 107 -7.71 -0.20 4.78
CA SER A 107 -7.20 -0.73 3.50
C SER A 107 -8.33 -1.41 2.74
N ILE A 108 -8.28 -1.30 1.42
CA ILE A 108 -9.19 -1.97 0.48
C ILE A 108 -8.37 -2.64 -0.63
N ASP A 109 -8.94 -3.64 -1.28
CA ASP A 109 -8.34 -4.31 -2.44
C ASP A 109 -9.34 -4.33 -3.61
N PRO A 110 -9.47 -3.23 -4.38
CA PRO A 110 -10.49 -3.10 -5.41
C PRO A 110 -10.31 -4.04 -6.61
N LEU A 111 -9.15 -4.64 -6.76
CA LEU A 111 -8.83 -5.52 -7.89
C LEU A 111 -8.82 -7.01 -7.49
N GLY A 112 -8.82 -7.33 -6.21
CA GLY A 112 -8.60 -8.70 -5.76
C GLY A 112 -7.16 -9.20 -6.05
N LEU A 113 -6.21 -8.29 -6.10
CA LEU A 113 -4.79 -8.51 -6.32
C LEU A 113 -4.08 -7.70 -5.25
N ILE A 114 -3.82 -8.18 -4.09
CA ILE A 114 -3.39 -7.37 -2.94
C ILE A 114 -2.62 -6.10 -3.35
N ASP A 115 -3.33 -5.01 -3.54
CA ASP A 115 -2.76 -3.68 -3.51
C ASP A 115 -2.45 -3.41 -2.04
N LYS A 116 -1.20 -3.64 -1.64
CA LYS A 116 -0.73 -3.02 -0.42
C LYS A 116 -1.01 -1.53 -0.59
N PRO A 117 -1.73 -0.89 0.33
CA PRO A 117 -1.96 0.54 0.22
C PRO A 117 -0.60 1.24 0.09
N ALA A 118 -0.57 2.29 -0.73
CA ALA A 118 0.60 3.14 -0.76
C ALA A 118 0.97 3.53 0.68
N PRO A 119 2.26 3.56 1.01
CA PRO A 119 2.71 3.81 2.36
C PRO A 119 2.15 5.13 2.90
N VAL A 120 1.79 5.15 4.16
CA VAL A 120 1.32 6.36 4.88
C VAL A 120 2.43 6.84 5.80
N PHE A 121 2.63 8.16 5.83
CA PHE A 121 3.52 8.76 6.83
C PHE A 121 2.98 8.51 8.24
N ASN A 122 3.71 7.75 9.04
CA ASN A 122 3.35 7.47 10.41
C ASN A 122 4.44 7.97 11.38
N ARG A 123 4.16 9.09 12.05
CA ARG A 123 5.07 9.70 13.01
C ARG A 123 5.19 8.90 14.32
N GLU A 124 4.20 8.08 14.62
CA GLU A 124 4.18 7.30 15.87
C GLU A 124 5.29 6.23 15.88
N LEU A 125 5.70 5.75 14.69
CA LEU A 125 6.83 4.83 14.57
C LEU A 125 8.16 5.41 15.08
N ASN A 126 8.25 6.72 15.27
CA ASN A 126 9.43 7.36 15.90
C ASN A 126 9.56 7.05 17.38
N SER A 127 8.52 6.60 18.05
CA SER A 127 8.56 6.13 19.45
C SER A 127 8.96 4.66 19.56
N ASP A 128 8.96 3.91 18.47
CA ASP A 128 9.35 2.50 18.43
C ASP A 128 10.86 2.37 18.17
N ALA A 129 11.61 2.21 19.27
CA ALA A 129 13.07 2.07 19.21
C ALA A 129 13.51 0.84 18.39
N TYR A 130 12.73 -0.26 18.40
CA TYR A 130 13.01 -1.44 17.59
C TYR A 130 12.84 -1.13 16.11
N TYR A 131 11.71 -0.49 15.72
CA TYR A 131 11.47 -0.07 14.34
C TYR A 131 12.61 0.84 13.82
N LEU A 132 13.05 1.81 14.62
CA LEU A 132 14.14 2.71 14.23
C LEU A 132 15.46 1.96 14.04
N ALA A 133 15.75 0.98 14.89
CA ALA A 133 17.01 0.22 14.85
C ALA A 133 17.10 -0.75 13.66
N VAL A 134 15.98 -1.36 13.23
CA VAL A 134 15.97 -2.39 12.18
C VAL A 134 15.65 -1.85 10.78
N ASN A 135 15.33 -0.57 10.64
CA ASN A 135 15.01 0.05 9.37
C ASN A 135 16.00 1.16 9.01
N ASN A 136 16.52 1.09 7.79
CA ASN A 136 17.25 2.19 7.13
C ASN A 136 16.37 2.90 6.09
N CYS A 137 16.96 3.78 5.28
CA CYS A 137 16.23 4.52 4.25
C CYS A 137 15.61 3.62 3.18
N TYR A 138 16.25 2.52 2.80
CA TYR A 138 15.75 1.61 1.78
C TYR A 138 14.62 0.71 2.31
N SER A 139 14.77 0.11 3.50
CA SER A 139 13.67 -0.63 4.15
C SER A 139 12.43 0.25 4.34
N TYR A 140 12.64 1.51 4.76
CA TYR A 140 11.57 2.48 4.88
C TYR A 140 10.92 2.80 3.54
N ALA A 141 11.74 3.01 2.50
CA ALA A 141 11.25 3.27 1.14
C ALA A 141 10.47 2.07 0.58
N LEU A 142 10.88 0.83 0.88
CA LEU A 142 10.16 -0.40 0.50
C LEU A 142 8.90 -0.68 1.34
N ASN A 143 8.58 0.16 2.32
CA ASN A 143 7.50 -0.09 3.28
C ASN A 143 7.63 -1.46 3.96
N ARG A 144 8.84 -1.88 4.29
CA ARG A 144 9.16 -3.19 4.91
C ARG A 144 9.97 -3.01 6.18
N TYR A 145 9.80 -3.96 7.09
CA TYR A 145 10.70 -4.09 8.23
C TYR A 145 12.04 -4.69 7.75
N GLY A 146 13.13 -4.12 8.21
CA GLY A 146 14.46 -4.68 8.00
C GLY A 146 14.64 -5.99 8.76
N ASN A 147 15.63 -6.78 8.36
CA ASN A 147 15.99 -8.01 9.06
C ASN A 147 16.91 -7.69 10.25
N PRO A 148 16.51 -7.93 11.51
CA PRO A 148 17.31 -7.63 12.70
C PRO A 148 18.62 -8.42 12.79
N GLY A 149 18.81 -9.47 11.98
CA GLY A 149 20.00 -10.32 11.99
C GLY A 149 21.09 -9.97 10.99
N SER A 150 20.86 -9.03 10.06
CA SER A 150 21.74 -8.90 8.90
C SER A 150 23.03 -8.11 9.12
N ARG A 151 23.15 -7.21 10.14
CA ARG A 151 24.42 -6.48 10.41
C ARG A 151 24.55 -6.04 11.87
N ILE A 152 25.66 -6.45 12.49
CA ILE A 152 26.01 -6.13 13.89
C ILE A 152 26.45 -4.66 14.06
N PHE A 153 26.80 -3.97 12.96
CA PHE A 153 27.25 -2.56 12.97
C PHE A 153 26.58 -1.78 11.85
N GLY A 154 25.64 -0.89 12.18
CA GLY A 154 25.12 0.09 11.22
C GLY A 154 23.64 0.07 10.91
N GLY A 155 22.81 -0.53 11.75
CA GLY A 155 21.35 -0.59 11.56
C GLY A 155 20.92 -1.77 10.70
N GLY A 156 19.92 -2.54 11.18
CA GLY A 156 19.42 -3.77 10.58
C GLY A 156 18.57 -3.62 9.32
N GLY A 157 18.72 -2.53 8.54
CA GLY A 157 17.92 -2.27 7.35
C GLY A 157 18.40 -3.01 6.11
N LEU A 158 17.47 -3.30 5.20
CA LEU A 158 17.73 -3.91 3.89
C LEU A 158 18.65 -3.03 3.02
N GLN A 159 19.41 -3.68 2.15
CA GLN A 159 20.16 -3.02 1.08
C GLN A 159 19.50 -3.29 -0.28
N PRO A 160 19.60 -2.38 -1.26
CA PRO A 160 19.13 -2.65 -2.61
C PRO A 160 19.75 -3.93 -3.18
N GLY A 161 18.87 -4.86 -3.63
CA GLY A 161 19.26 -6.17 -4.13
C GLY A 161 19.38 -7.28 -3.08
N GLU A 162 19.22 -6.96 -1.79
CA GLU A 162 19.35 -7.96 -0.72
C GLU A 162 18.21 -8.99 -0.75
N LEU A 163 16.98 -8.57 -1.09
CA LEU A 163 15.83 -9.48 -1.17
C LEU A 163 16.00 -10.53 -2.28
N SER A 164 16.66 -10.17 -3.36
CA SER A 164 16.92 -11.05 -4.51
C SER A 164 18.26 -11.78 -4.43
N GLY A 165 19.12 -11.46 -3.46
CA GLY A 165 20.50 -11.92 -3.39
C GLY A 165 21.42 -11.29 -4.44
N LYS A 166 21.04 -10.15 -5.05
CA LYS A 166 21.78 -9.43 -6.09
C LYS A 166 22.01 -7.98 -5.70
N GLU A 167 22.76 -7.80 -4.62
CA GLU A 167 23.13 -6.48 -4.11
C GLU A 167 23.94 -5.66 -5.13
N PHE A 168 23.86 -4.32 -5.02
CA PHE A 168 24.64 -3.43 -5.86
C PHE A 168 26.14 -3.58 -5.58
N SER A 169 26.96 -3.54 -6.64
CA SER A 169 28.42 -3.70 -6.56
C SER A 169 29.18 -2.38 -6.56
N LYS A 170 28.53 -1.30 -7.02
CA LYS A 170 29.12 0.05 -7.12
C LYS A 170 28.12 1.09 -6.61
N LEU A 171 28.63 2.10 -5.92
CA LEU A 171 27.82 3.24 -5.47
C LEU A 171 27.58 4.21 -6.63
N THR A 172 26.69 3.82 -7.55
CA THR A 172 26.23 4.62 -8.69
C THR A 172 24.71 4.51 -8.82
N CYS A 173 24.08 5.54 -9.37
CA CYS A 173 22.63 5.54 -9.61
C CYS A 173 22.15 4.29 -10.35
N SER A 174 22.83 3.95 -11.44
CA SER A 174 22.47 2.79 -12.27
C SER A 174 22.60 1.47 -11.51
N SER A 175 23.69 1.26 -10.76
CA SER A 175 23.91 0.01 -10.01
C SER A 175 22.88 -0.17 -8.89
N ILE A 176 22.52 0.90 -8.19
CA ILE A 176 21.50 0.85 -7.12
C ILE A 176 20.10 0.65 -7.71
N PHE A 177 19.75 1.31 -8.82
CA PHE A 177 18.47 1.07 -9.49
C PHE A 177 18.32 -0.36 -10.02
N GLU A 178 19.38 -0.92 -10.64
CA GLU A 178 19.37 -2.32 -11.09
C GLU A 178 19.18 -3.29 -9.91
N ALA A 179 19.88 -3.07 -8.81
CA ALA A 179 19.69 -3.87 -7.60
C ALA A 179 18.27 -3.75 -7.04
N SER A 180 17.70 -2.54 -7.01
CA SER A 180 16.32 -2.32 -6.59
C SER A 180 15.32 -2.98 -7.55
N LYS A 181 15.60 -3.03 -8.85
CA LYS A 181 14.77 -3.76 -9.84
C LYS A 181 14.81 -5.26 -9.61
N ASN A 182 15.94 -5.81 -9.21
CA ASN A 182 16.00 -7.21 -8.80
C ASN A 182 15.14 -7.49 -7.55
N ASP A 183 14.94 -6.50 -6.67
CA ASP A 183 14.02 -6.58 -5.51
C ASP A 183 12.56 -6.28 -5.87
N GLY A 184 12.23 -6.10 -7.15
CA GLY A 184 10.88 -5.89 -7.64
C GLY A 184 10.52 -4.44 -7.99
N ALA A 185 11.47 -3.49 -7.97
CA ALA A 185 11.20 -2.14 -8.42
C ALA A 185 10.91 -2.08 -9.92
N LYS A 186 10.16 -1.07 -10.36
CA LYS A 186 9.79 -0.83 -11.76
C LYS A 186 10.12 0.61 -12.16
N ASP A 187 10.37 0.83 -13.45
CA ASP A 187 10.46 2.18 -13.99
C ASP A 187 9.10 2.86 -13.97
N LEU A 188 9.09 4.19 -13.97
CA LEU A 188 7.85 4.95 -14.12
C LEU A 188 7.28 4.73 -15.54
N ASP A 189 5.96 4.60 -15.63
CA ASP A 189 5.23 4.69 -16.88
C ASP A 189 4.54 6.05 -16.97
N ASN A 190 4.92 6.87 -17.98
CA ASN A 190 4.42 8.24 -18.18
C ASN A 190 4.43 9.09 -16.87
N GLY A 191 5.48 8.94 -16.07
CA GLY A 191 5.66 9.68 -14.81
C GLY A 191 4.83 9.17 -13.64
N SER A 192 4.15 8.04 -13.79
CA SER A 192 3.34 7.40 -12.76
C SER A 192 3.88 6.00 -12.42
N CYS A 193 3.56 5.52 -11.24
CA CYS A 193 3.80 4.13 -10.87
C CYS A 193 2.58 3.27 -11.19
N PRO A 194 2.78 2.00 -11.57
CA PRO A 194 1.67 1.05 -11.71
C PRO A 194 0.98 0.81 -10.36
N SER A 195 -0.22 0.22 -10.41
CA SER A 195 -0.95 -0.16 -9.20
C SER A 195 -0.11 -1.08 -8.32
N GLY A 196 -0.19 -0.95 -7.00
CA GLY A 196 0.62 -1.68 -6.03
C GLY A 196 2.04 -1.15 -5.85
N TYR A 197 2.34 0.02 -6.43
CA TYR A 197 3.65 0.67 -6.34
C TYR A 197 3.52 2.13 -5.94
N HIS A 198 4.54 2.64 -5.26
CA HIS A 198 4.68 4.06 -4.93
C HIS A 198 6.01 4.61 -5.43
N LYS A 199 6.10 5.93 -5.58
CA LYS A 199 7.34 6.58 -6.03
C LYS A 199 8.37 6.62 -4.91
N ALA A 200 9.62 6.35 -5.27
CA ALA A 200 10.78 6.57 -4.42
C ALA A 200 11.87 7.32 -5.18
N GLN A 201 12.55 8.24 -4.50
CA GLN A 201 13.66 9.02 -5.07
C GLN A 201 14.97 8.58 -4.44
N LEU A 202 15.96 8.35 -5.29
CA LEU A 202 17.33 8.00 -4.89
C LEU A 202 18.24 9.21 -4.97
N PHE A 203 19.05 9.37 -3.94
CA PHE A 203 20.13 10.35 -3.84
C PHE A 203 21.44 9.65 -3.47
N ILE A 204 22.56 10.14 -3.98
CA ILE A 204 23.89 9.61 -3.67
C ILE A 204 24.77 10.70 -3.07
N ARG A 205 25.58 10.29 -2.10
CA ARG A 205 26.77 10.99 -1.64
C ARG A 205 28.00 10.25 -2.20
N PRO A 206 28.73 10.84 -3.17
CA PRO A 206 29.93 10.23 -3.71
C PRO A 206 31.03 10.04 -2.63
N HIS A 207 31.94 9.10 -2.88
CA HIS A 207 33.15 9.00 -2.05
C HIS A 207 33.92 10.32 -2.03
N ASN A 208 34.46 10.68 -0.86
CA ASN A 208 35.18 11.92 -0.61
C ASN A 208 34.37 13.23 -0.62
N PHE A 209 33.06 13.17 -0.63
CA PHE A 209 32.24 14.36 -0.45
C PHE A 209 32.40 14.88 1.00
N ILE A 210 33.02 16.06 1.16
CA ILE A 210 33.28 16.73 2.47
C ILE A 210 34.00 15.79 3.47
N GLY A 211 34.90 14.92 2.97
CA GLY A 211 35.65 13.99 3.83
C GLY A 211 34.85 12.81 4.38
N MET A 212 33.60 12.64 3.95
CA MET A 212 32.75 11.51 4.31
C MET A 212 32.84 10.38 3.28
N GLY A 213 32.66 9.14 3.73
CA GLY A 213 32.52 7.99 2.83
C GLY A 213 31.31 8.09 1.92
N GLY A 214 31.33 7.35 0.83
CA GLY A 214 30.19 7.24 -0.08
C GLY A 214 28.99 6.59 0.61
N ASP A 215 27.77 7.04 0.26
CA ASP A 215 26.52 6.56 0.82
C ASP A 215 25.37 6.88 -0.13
N TYR A 216 24.19 6.31 0.10
CA TYR A 216 22.97 6.60 -0.63
C TYR A 216 21.81 6.88 0.32
N HIS A 217 20.75 7.55 -0.18
CA HIS A 217 19.57 7.87 0.59
C HIS A 217 18.31 7.81 -0.27
N TRP A 218 17.21 7.33 0.33
CA TRP A 218 15.93 7.20 -0.31
C TRP A 218 14.87 8.10 0.34
N TYR A 219 14.08 8.76 -0.50
CA TYR A 219 12.80 9.35 -0.14
C TYR A 219 11.69 8.47 -0.67
N ARG A 220 10.59 8.43 0.05
CA ARG A 220 9.37 7.70 -0.29
C ARG A 220 8.23 8.68 -0.49
N GLN A 221 7.41 8.50 -1.54
CA GLN A 221 6.15 9.22 -1.67
C GLN A 221 5.06 8.43 -0.95
N ASP A 222 4.38 9.09 -0.01
CA ASP A 222 3.28 8.54 0.76
C ASP A 222 1.94 8.65 -0.01
N ALA A 223 0.90 7.95 0.46
CA ALA A 223 -0.41 7.87 -0.19
C ALA A 223 -1.08 9.22 -0.47
N ASN A 224 -0.79 10.25 0.34
CA ASN A 224 -1.28 11.61 0.17
C ASN A 224 -0.51 12.43 -0.89
N GLY A 225 0.47 11.82 -1.57
CA GLY A 225 1.33 12.45 -2.57
C GLY A 225 2.50 13.26 -2.00
N GLU A 226 2.66 13.30 -0.69
CA GLU A 226 3.77 13.98 -0.02
C GLU A 226 4.94 13.02 0.20
N TRP A 227 6.12 13.56 0.50
CA TRP A 227 7.34 12.79 0.63
C TRP A 227 7.79 12.69 2.09
N SER A 228 8.37 11.56 2.41
CA SER A 228 8.98 11.27 3.70
C SER A 228 10.28 10.49 3.54
N ASP A 229 11.12 10.47 4.58
CA ASP A 229 12.36 9.70 4.60
C ASP A 229 12.72 9.22 6.01
N LYS A 230 13.66 8.29 6.05
CA LYS A 230 14.28 7.79 7.27
C LYS A 230 15.77 7.64 7.06
N GLN A 231 16.57 8.41 7.77
CA GLN A 231 18.03 8.39 7.64
C GLN A 231 18.66 7.42 8.64
N GLY A 232 19.22 6.30 8.14
CA GLY A 232 19.84 5.26 8.97
C GLY A 232 18.91 4.82 10.12
N VAL A 233 19.40 4.80 11.34
CA VAL A 233 18.63 4.53 12.57
C VAL A 233 17.87 5.74 13.10
N GLY A 234 17.92 6.88 12.41
CA GLY A 234 17.26 8.12 12.80
C GLY A 234 15.75 8.10 12.64
N ALA A 235 15.10 9.16 13.11
CA ALA A 235 13.65 9.33 13.02
C ALA A 235 13.16 9.47 11.58
N ILE A 236 11.90 9.06 11.37
CA ILE A 236 11.16 9.33 10.13
C ILE A 236 10.88 10.83 10.07
N ARG A 237 11.10 11.44 8.92
CA ARG A 237 10.93 12.87 8.67
C ARG A 237 9.96 13.12 7.52
N PHE A 238 9.09 14.08 7.73
CA PHE A 238 8.21 14.60 6.70
C PHE A 238 8.96 15.60 5.82
N ARG A 239 8.76 15.52 4.49
CA ARG A 239 9.47 16.33 3.48
C ARG A 239 8.56 17.23 2.64
N GLY A 240 7.25 17.07 2.74
CA GLY A 240 6.27 17.84 1.95
C GLY A 240 6.12 17.35 0.51
N LYS A 241 5.51 18.19 -0.34
CA LYS A 241 5.18 17.82 -1.73
C LYS A 241 6.37 17.91 -2.69
N ASP A 242 7.24 18.89 -2.50
CA ASP A 242 8.40 19.17 -3.35
C ASP A 242 9.68 19.16 -2.51
N PRO A 243 10.17 17.98 -2.13
CA PRO A 243 11.30 17.90 -1.22
C PRO A 243 12.61 18.32 -1.89
N LEU A 244 13.38 19.13 -1.18
CA LEU A 244 14.76 19.42 -1.56
C LEU A 244 15.63 18.17 -1.33
N PRO A 245 16.69 17.98 -2.16
CA PRO A 245 17.69 16.96 -1.90
C PRO A 245 18.27 17.08 -0.49
N PRO A 246 18.63 15.97 0.17
CA PRO A 246 19.32 16.03 1.43
C PRO A 246 20.68 16.74 1.26
N ILE A 247 21.05 17.60 2.19
CA ILE A 247 22.30 18.40 2.10
C ILE A 247 23.53 17.50 1.92
N ASP A 248 23.52 16.35 2.61
CA ASP A 248 24.64 15.39 2.58
C ASP A 248 24.64 14.47 1.35
N TYR A 249 23.61 14.55 0.47
CA TYR A 249 23.46 13.70 -0.73
C TYR A 249 23.17 14.56 -1.96
N PRO A 250 24.19 15.23 -2.50
CA PRO A 250 23.99 16.26 -3.53
C PRO A 250 23.58 15.72 -4.89
N GLU A 251 23.82 14.44 -5.16
CA GLU A 251 23.51 13.83 -6.46
C GLU A 251 22.13 13.20 -6.45
N LYS A 252 21.17 13.78 -7.21
CA LYS A 252 19.85 13.22 -7.42
C LYS A 252 19.87 12.25 -8.59
N CYS A 253 19.67 10.96 -8.33
CA CYS A 253 19.66 9.90 -9.34
C CYS A 253 18.37 9.87 -10.16
N GLY A 254 17.23 10.17 -9.53
CA GLY A 254 15.92 10.10 -10.16
C GLY A 254 14.89 9.40 -9.30
N THR A 255 13.77 9.04 -9.94
CA THR A 255 12.62 8.40 -9.31
C THR A 255 12.37 7.03 -9.94
N ILE A 256 12.01 6.07 -9.12
CA ILE A 256 11.62 4.70 -9.49
C ILE A 256 10.37 4.31 -8.71
N CYS A 257 9.68 3.26 -9.13
CA CYS A 257 8.52 2.71 -8.44
C CYS A 257 8.95 1.53 -7.56
N LEU A 258 8.76 1.64 -6.26
CA LEU A 258 8.95 0.54 -5.32
C LEU A 258 7.62 -0.13 -5.00
N PRO A 259 7.57 -1.45 -4.78
CA PRO A 259 6.34 -2.16 -4.37
C PRO A 259 5.87 -1.64 -3.00
N ASN A 260 4.54 -1.55 -2.82
CA ASN A 260 3.87 -1.11 -1.59
C ASN A 260 4.04 -2.09 -0.42
#